data_9710f4e2fe8725fab76aacf1e5cbe9f3
#
_entry.id   9710f4e2fe8725fab76aacf1e5cbe9f3
#
_cell.length_a   1.000
_cell.length_b   1.000
_cell.length_c   1.000
_cell.angle_alpha   90.00
_cell.angle_beta   90.00
_cell.angle_gamma   90.00
#
_symmetry.space_group_name_H-M   'P 1'
#
loop_
_entity.id
_entity.type
_entity.pdbx_description
1 polymer ?
#
loop_
_entity_poly.entity_id
_entity_poly.type
_entity_poly.pdbx_seq_one_letter_code
_entity_poly.pdbx_strand_id
1 'polypeptide(L)'
;MKKILGLLLALCMLLSGVAFAETAEVEAPALQQNLVILFTSDVHCGVESGFGYEGLAMIRDNLKAQGNHVLLVDNGDSIQGEPMGTMTTGEANIKLMNAVGYDIATIGNHEFDYGMARFFELVEMAEFPYISCNFVKDGAPVLAPYIIKEFDGVKVAFVGISTPKTITSSAPKYFQDENGNFIYGFCQDETGEALYAAVQKAIDDATAEGAQYVIGMAHLGNEAECKPWTYVDIIGNTTGIDAYLDGHSHD
;
A
#
# COMPACT_ATOMS: atom_id res chain seq x y z
N MET A 1 88.44 29.54 -25.80
CA MET A 1 87.87 29.24 -26.05
C MET A 1 87.05 28.02 -25.76
N LYS A 2 86.13 28.01 -24.94
CA LYS A 2 85.39 26.84 -24.53
C LYS A 2 83.98 26.79 -25.23
N LYS A 3 83.71 25.73 -25.97
CA LYS A 3 82.43 25.50 -26.60
C LYS A 3 81.49 24.97 -25.52
N ILE A 4 80.37 25.64 -25.33
CA ILE A 4 79.30 25.15 -24.51
C ILE A 4 78.24 24.54 -25.43
N LEU A 5 78.11 23.22 -25.29
CA LEU A 5 77.13 22.39 -26.03
C LEU A 5 75.79 22.52 -25.30
N GLY A 6 74.83 23.20 -25.91
CA GLY A 6 73.49 23.30 -25.38
C GLY A 6 72.68 22.03 -25.72
N LEU A 7 72.34 21.26 -24.70
CA LEU A 7 71.46 20.07 -24.82
C LEU A 7 70.00 20.54 -24.82
N LEU A 8 69.35 20.46 -25.97
CA LEU A 8 67.91 20.72 -26.09
C LEU A 8 67.17 19.48 -25.61
N LEU A 9 66.58 19.54 -24.43
CA LEU A 9 65.68 18.46 -23.96
C LEU A 9 64.31 18.74 -24.56
N ALA A 10 63.91 17.97 -25.57
CA ALA A 10 62.56 17.95 -26.08
C ALA A 10 61.64 17.15 -25.11
N LEU A 11 60.87 17.87 -24.30
CA LEU A 11 59.87 17.27 -23.45
C LEU A 11 58.63 16.96 -24.30
N CYS A 12 58.48 15.74 -24.76
CA CYS A 12 57.23 15.26 -25.34
C CYS A 12 56.18 15.13 -24.23
N MET A 13 55.31 16.13 -24.10
CA MET A 13 54.06 15.98 -23.36
C MET A 13 53.15 15.06 -24.16
N LEU A 14 53.07 13.83 -23.73
CA LEU A 14 51.97 12.91 -24.07
C LEU A 14 50.73 13.41 -23.35
N LEU A 15 49.93 14.23 -24.02
CA LEU A 15 48.55 14.49 -23.66
C LEU A 15 47.77 13.19 -23.86
N SER A 16 47.75 12.36 -22.82
CA SER A 16 46.76 11.31 -22.73
C SER A 16 45.39 12.00 -22.57
N GLY A 17 44.68 12.08 -23.68
CA GLY A 17 43.27 12.47 -23.68
C GLY A 17 42.49 11.46 -22.85
N VAL A 18 42.21 11.82 -21.62
CA VAL A 18 41.16 11.17 -20.86
C VAL A 18 39.86 11.54 -21.55
N ALA A 19 39.38 10.65 -22.43
CA ALA A 19 38.01 10.75 -22.88
C ALA A 19 37.13 10.55 -21.64
N PHE A 20 36.61 11.65 -21.11
CA PHE A 20 35.45 11.56 -20.24
C PHE A 20 34.35 10.96 -21.11
N ALA A 21 34.06 9.68 -20.89
CA ALA A 21 32.81 9.12 -21.36
C ALA A 21 31.72 9.96 -20.66
N GLU A 22 31.07 10.78 -21.45
CA GLU A 22 29.84 11.44 -21.04
C GLU A 22 28.90 10.30 -20.65
N THR A 23 28.74 10.06 -19.34
CA THR A 23 27.71 9.14 -18.85
C THR A 23 26.40 9.78 -19.29
N ALA A 24 25.79 9.25 -20.34
CA ALA A 24 24.43 9.61 -20.66
C ALA A 24 23.64 9.46 -19.36
N GLU A 25 23.14 10.55 -18.81
CA GLU A 25 22.15 10.48 -17.77
C GLU A 25 21.00 9.63 -18.34
N VAL A 26 20.86 8.43 -17.84
CA VAL A 26 19.67 7.61 -18.15
C VAL A 26 18.54 8.35 -17.47
N GLU A 27 17.76 9.05 -18.28
CA GLU A 27 16.57 9.75 -17.80
C GLU A 27 15.71 8.74 -17.04
N ALA A 28 15.35 9.09 -15.81
CA ALA A 28 14.51 8.20 -14.98
C ALA A 28 13.20 7.92 -15.72
N PRO A 29 12.70 6.68 -15.68
CA PRO A 29 11.44 6.35 -16.34
C PRO A 29 10.34 7.28 -15.85
N ALA A 30 9.53 7.76 -16.77
CA ALA A 30 8.40 8.64 -16.50
C ALA A 30 7.13 8.02 -17.07
N LEU A 31 6.01 8.20 -16.38
CA LEU A 31 4.70 7.76 -16.86
C LEU A 31 4.41 8.42 -18.22
N GLN A 32 4.10 7.61 -19.22
CA GLN A 32 3.68 8.07 -20.54
C GLN A 32 2.19 8.35 -20.58
N GLN A 33 1.44 7.76 -19.65
CA GLN A 33 0.01 7.92 -19.49
C GLN A 33 -0.29 8.23 -18.02
N ASN A 34 -1.46 8.81 -17.74
CA ASN A 34 -1.86 9.05 -16.35
C ASN A 34 -2.06 7.73 -15.62
N LEU A 35 -1.57 7.65 -14.39
CA LEU A 35 -1.99 6.65 -13.44
C LEU A 35 -3.20 7.18 -12.66
N VAL A 36 -4.35 6.54 -12.83
CA VAL A 36 -5.59 6.87 -12.12
C VAL A 36 -5.85 5.78 -11.09
N ILE A 37 -5.96 6.17 -9.83
CA ILE A 37 -6.33 5.26 -8.75
C ILE A 37 -7.78 5.57 -8.37
N LEU A 38 -8.66 4.62 -8.62
CA LEU A 38 -10.02 4.62 -8.10
C LEU A 38 -9.98 3.86 -6.78
N PHE A 39 -10.51 4.46 -5.72
CA PHE A 39 -10.55 3.77 -4.44
C PHE A 39 -11.94 3.79 -3.83
N THR A 40 -12.25 2.74 -3.08
CA THR A 40 -13.39 2.62 -2.19
C THR A 40 -12.92 2.40 -0.77
N SER A 41 -13.76 2.76 0.18
CA SER A 41 -13.60 2.48 1.59
C SER A 41 -14.96 2.39 2.23
N ASP A 42 -15.07 1.61 3.28
CA ASP A 42 -16.27 1.57 4.11
C ASP A 42 -17.56 1.31 3.33
N VAL A 43 -17.47 0.44 2.31
CA VAL A 43 -18.61 0.11 1.44
C VAL A 43 -19.69 -0.67 2.20
N HIS A 44 -19.30 -1.46 3.22
CA HIS A 44 -20.23 -2.20 4.07
C HIS A 44 -21.30 -2.97 3.30
N CYS A 45 -20.89 -3.64 2.21
CA CYS A 45 -21.80 -4.33 1.30
C CYS A 45 -22.88 -3.45 0.64
N GLY A 46 -22.77 -2.11 0.74
CA GLY A 46 -23.66 -1.14 0.10
C GLY A 46 -23.41 -0.98 -1.40
N VAL A 47 -23.27 -2.10 -2.10
CA VAL A 47 -22.81 -2.20 -3.50
C VAL A 47 -23.72 -1.53 -4.53
N GLU A 48 -24.94 -1.17 -4.14
CA GLU A 48 -25.91 -0.43 -4.96
C GLU A 48 -25.99 1.05 -4.56
N SER A 49 -25.25 1.49 -3.54
CA SER A 49 -25.30 2.86 -3.03
C SER A 49 -24.64 3.84 -4.03
N GLY A 50 -25.22 5.01 -4.20
CA GLY A 50 -24.74 6.01 -5.14
C GLY A 50 -24.78 5.51 -6.60
N PHE A 51 -23.62 5.45 -7.25
CA PHE A 51 -23.48 4.84 -8.58
C PHE A 51 -23.18 3.34 -8.55
N GLY A 52 -22.94 2.81 -7.35
CA GLY A 52 -22.72 1.39 -7.08
C GLY A 52 -21.50 0.76 -7.77
N TYR A 53 -21.33 -0.52 -7.56
CA TYR A 53 -20.23 -1.29 -8.19
C TYR A 53 -20.35 -1.35 -9.72
N GLU A 54 -21.56 -1.34 -10.26
CA GLU A 54 -21.77 -1.29 -11.71
C GLU A 54 -21.26 0.02 -12.31
N GLY A 55 -21.60 1.15 -11.69
CA GLY A 55 -21.09 2.47 -12.10
C GLY A 55 -19.59 2.60 -11.94
N LEU A 56 -19.03 2.03 -10.87
CA LEU A 56 -17.59 1.99 -10.62
C LEU A 56 -16.85 1.22 -11.73
N ALA A 57 -17.36 0.05 -12.11
CA ALA A 57 -16.81 -0.73 -13.21
C ALA A 57 -16.86 0.04 -14.53
N MET A 58 -17.98 0.73 -14.80
CA MET A 58 -18.13 1.57 -16.01
C MET A 58 -17.14 2.73 -16.02
N ILE A 59 -16.93 3.41 -14.90
CA ILE A 59 -15.94 4.51 -14.78
C ILE A 59 -14.53 3.97 -15.05
N ARG A 60 -14.15 2.86 -14.41
CA ARG A 60 -12.87 2.19 -14.62
C ARG A 60 -12.64 1.87 -16.10
N ASP A 61 -13.62 1.24 -16.76
CA ASP A 61 -13.49 0.80 -18.14
C ASP A 61 -13.41 2.00 -19.11
N ASN A 62 -14.15 3.07 -18.85
CA ASN A 62 -14.07 4.32 -19.62
C ASN A 62 -12.70 4.97 -19.50
N LEU A 63 -12.12 5.01 -18.30
CA LEU A 63 -10.78 5.56 -18.08
C LEU A 63 -9.69 4.71 -18.76
N LYS A 64 -9.81 3.37 -18.70
CA LYS A 64 -8.93 2.45 -19.45
C LYS A 64 -9.05 2.66 -20.96
N ALA A 65 -10.26 2.83 -21.47
CA ALA A 65 -10.50 3.08 -22.90
C ALA A 65 -9.93 4.44 -23.39
N GLN A 66 -9.73 5.40 -22.49
CA GLN A 66 -9.05 6.67 -22.77
C GLN A 66 -7.51 6.54 -22.77
N GLY A 67 -6.97 5.35 -22.51
CA GLY A 67 -5.54 5.07 -22.51
C GLY A 67 -4.84 5.28 -21.16
N ASN A 68 -5.58 5.50 -20.07
CA ASN A 68 -4.96 5.64 -18.75
C ASN A 68 -4.58 4.27 -18.17
N HIS A 69 -3.53 4.25 -17.35
CA HIS A 69 -3.32 3.19 -16.37
C HIS A 69 -4.34 3.38 -15.26
N VAL A 70 -5.14 2.35 -14.97
CA VAL A 70 -6.20 2.45 -13.96
C VAL A 70 -6.08 1.30 -12.98
N LEU A 71 -5.98 1.62 -11.69
CA LEU A 71 -6.12 0.69 -10.59
C LEU A 71 -7.41 0.97 -9.83
N LEU A 72 -8.06 -0.10 -9.39
CA LEU A 72 -9.20 -0.04 -8.48
C LEU A 72 -8.78 -0.70 -7.16
N VAL A 73 -8.80 0.06 -6.07
CA VAL A 73 -8.32 -0.40 -4.76
C VAL A 73 -9.39 -0.21 -3.69
N ASP A 74 -9.31 -1.02 -2.62
CA ASP A 74 -10.24 -0.94 -1.48
C ASP A 74 -9.47 -0.73 -0.17
N ASN A 75 -9.98 0.19 0.65
CA ASN A 75 -9.35 0.54 1.92
C ASN A 75 -10.00 -0.12 3.14
N GLY A 76 -10.72 -1.22 2.92
CA GLY A 76 -11.29 -2.04 4.00
C GLY A 76 -12.73 -1.71 4.37
N ASP A 77 -13.26 -2.48 5.31
CA ASP A 77 -14.65 -2.48 5.75
C ASP A 77 -15.65 -2.70 4.61
N SER A 78 -15.32 -3.67 3.75
CA SER A 78 -16.11 -3.97 2.56
C SER A 78 -17.10 -5.12 2.73
N ILE A 79 -16.80 -6.10 3.59
CA ILE A 79 -17.48 -7.41 3.60
C ILE A 79 -18.65 -7.52 4.58
N GLN A 80 -18.76 -6.62 5.54
CA GLN A 80 -19.77 -6.59 6.59
C GLN A 80 -20.71 -5.40 6.35
N GLY A 81 -21.99 -5.53 6.71
CA GLY A 81 -22.97 -4.45 6.62
C GLY A 81 -24.32 -4.92 6.14
N GLU A 82 -24.76 -4.47 4.99
CA GLU A 82 -26.06 -4.73 4.39
C GLU A 82 -26.46 -6.24 4.44
N PRO A 83 -27.77 -6.58 4.30
CA PRO A 83 -28.25 -7.96 4.41
C PRO A 83 -27.45 -8.97 3.57
N MET A 84 -26.93 -8.56 2.42
CA MET A 84 -26.10 -9.41 1.57
C MET A 84 -24.83 -9.87 2.31
N GLY A 85 -24.13 -8.94 2.97
CA GLY A 85 -22.92 -9.24 3.74
C GLY A 85 -23.22 -10.20 4.88
N THR A 86 -24.26 -9.89 5.67
CA THR A 86 -24.64 -10.69 6.83
C THR A 86 -25.10 -12.10 6.43
N MET A 87 -25.92 -12.23 5.39
CA MET A 87 -26.47 -13.54 4.95
C MET A 87 -25.42 -14.46 4.33
N THR A 88 -24.38 -13.88 3.71
CA THR A 88 -23.34 -14.64 3.01
C THR A 88 -22.00 -14.64 3.75
N THR A 89 -21.96 -13.98 4.92
CA THR A 89 -20.72 -13.79 5.69
C THR A 89 -19.55 -13.27 4.81
N GLY A 90 -19.87 -12.23 4.02
CA GLY A 90 -18.91 -11.53 3.14
C GLY A 90 -18.69 -12.13 1.75
N GLU A 91 -19.09 -13.40 1.52
CA GLU A 91 -18.79 -14.11 0.25
C GLU A 91 -19.33 -13.40 -1.00
N ALA A 92 -20.57 -12.94 -0.95
CA ALA A 92 -21.18 -12.27 -2.09
C ALA A 92 -20.43 -10.98 -2.45
N ASN A 93 -19.96 -10.24 -1.46
CA ASN A 93 -19.19 -9.02 -1.72
C ASN A 93 -17.84 -9.32 -2.37
N ILE A 94 -17.09 -10.32 -1.90
CA ILE A 94 -15.83 -10.73 -2.53
C ILE A 94 -16.06 -11.14 -3.99
N LYS A 95 -17.12 -11.91 -4.28
CA LYS A 95 -17.44 -12.28 -5.68
C LYS A 95 -17.77 -11.05 -6.55
N LEU A 96 -18.44 -10.06 -6.00
CA LEU A 96 -18.72 -8.81 -6.71
C LEU A 96 -17.44 -7.98 -6.90
N MET A 97 -16.57 -7.89 -5.90
CA MET A 97 -15.27 -7.21 -6.03
C MET A 97 -14.40 -7.87 -7.10
N ASN A 98 -14.37 -9.22 -7.16
CA ASN A 98 -13.70 -9.94 -8.25
C ASN A 98 -14.29 -9.58 -9.62
N ALA A 99 -15.62 -9.58 -9.75
CA ALA A 99 -16.31 -9.25 -11.01
C ALA A 99 -16.10 -7.79 -11.44
N VAL A 100 -16.07 -6.86 -10.48
CA VAL A 100 -15.75 -5.44 -10.73
C VAL A 100 -14.27 -5.27 -11.09
N GLY A 101 -13.40 -6.16 -10.66
CA GLY A 101 -11.98 -6.19 -10.97
C GLY A 101 -11.15 -5.26 -10.10
N TYR A 102 -11.28 -5.43 -8.79
CA TYR A 102 -10.36 -4.81 -7.83
C TYR A 102 -8.94 -5.36 -8.03
N ASP A 103 -7.96 -4.50 -7.79
CA ASP A 103 -6.55 -4.80 -8.01
C ASP A 103 -5.78 -5.03 -6.72
N ILE A 104 -6.18 -4.40 -5.61
CA ILE A 104 -5.56 -4.47 -4.28
C ILE A 104 -6.61 -4.11 -3.23
N ALA A 105 -6.55 -4.72 -2.04
CA ALA A 105 -7.30 -4.27 -0.88
C ALA A 105 -6.40 -4.22 0.38
N THR A 106 -6.67 -3.29 1.27
CA THR A 106 -6.21 -3.37 2.66
C THR A 106 -7.34 -3.86 3.56
N ILE A 107 -7.06 -4.10 4.83
CA ILE A 107 -8.04 -4.62 5.79
C ILE A 107 -8.49 -3.54 6.76
N GLY A 108 -9.79 -3.41 6.93
CA GLY A 108 -10.40 -2.64 8.01
C GLY A 108 -10.70 -3.50 9.24
N ASN A 109 -11.47 -2.97 10.17
CA ASN A 109 -11.83 -3.73 11.38
C ASN A 109 -12.99 -4.69 11.16
N HIS A 110 -13.90 -4.40 10.24
CA HIS A 110 -15.05 -5.25 9.95
C HIS A 110 -14.72 -6.47 9.06
N GLU A 111 -13.53 -6.59 8.52
CA GLU A 111 -13.07 -7.81 7.86
C GLU A 111 -13.00 -9.01 8.83
N PHE A 112 -13.01 -8.77 10.14
CA PHE A 112 -12.94 -9.82 11.16
C PHE A 112 -14.28 -10.14 11.83
N ASP A 113 -15.38 -9.49 11.47
CA ASP A 113 -16.67 -9.64 12.15
C ASP A 113 -17.26 -11.05 12.04
N TYR A 114 -16.90 -11.78 11.00
CA TYR A 114 -17.28 -13.19 10.82
C TYR A 114 -16.23 -14.18 11.36
N GLY A 115 -15.20 -13.67 12.05
CA GLY A 115 -14.14 -14.43 12.68
C GLY A 115 -12.93 -14.69 11.78
N MET A 116 -11.81 -15.00 12.41
CA MET A 116 -10.50 -15.14 11.76
C MET A 116 -10.50 -16.22 10.66
N ALA A 117 -11.14 -17.37 10.90
CA ALA A 117 -11.20 -18.44 9.91
C ALA A 117 -11.93 -17.98 8.64
N ARG A 118 -13.05 -17.25 8.81
CA ARG A 118 -13.81 -16.74 7.68
C ARG A 118 -13.05 -15.66 6.93
N PHE A 119 -12.32 -14.79 7.62
CA PHE A 119 -11.45 -13.81 7.00
C PHE A 119 -10.46 -14.49 6.03
N PHE A 120 -9.76 -15.54 6.46
CA PHE A 120 -8.82 -16.24 5.58
C PHE A 120 -9.50 -16.94 4.40
N GLU A 121 -10.70 -17.51 4.58
CA GLU A 121 -11.48 -18.06 3.47
C GLU A 121 -11.81 -16.98 2.42
N LEU A 122 -12.18 -15.78 2.87
CA LEU A 122 -12.50 -14.66 1.98
C LEU A 122 -11.25 -14.13 1.26
N VAL A 123 -10.12 -14.08 1.94
CA VAL A 123 -8.82 -13.73 1.33
C VAL A 123 -8.44 -14.73 0.23
N GLU A 124 -8.66 -16.04 0.46
CA GLU A 124 -8.42 -17.07 -0.56
C GLU A 124 -9.38 -16.99 -1.75
N MET A 125 -10.60 -16.48 -1.54
CA MET A 125 -11.59 -16.29 -2.60
C MET A 125 -11.36 -15.04 -3.44
N ALA A 126 -10.64 -14.05 -2.91
CA ALA A 126 -10.33 -12.81 -3.60
C ALA A 126 -9.34 -13.06 -4.75
N GLU A 127 -9.65 -12.54 -5.93
CA GLU A 127 -8.75 -12.56 -7.10
C GLU A 127 -7.75 -11.39 -7.08
N PHE A 128 -7.73 -10.65 -5.99
CA PHE A 128 -6.82 -9.55 -5.69
C PHE A 128 -6.18 -9.77 -4.32
N PRO A 129 -4.94 -9.27 -4.10
CA PRO A 129 -4.27 -9.42 -2.82
C PRO A 129 -4.85 -8.47 -1.76
N TYR A 130 -4.99 -8.98 -0.54
CA TYR A 130 -5.08 -8.16 0.66
C TYR A 130 -3.68 -7.86 1.20
N ILE A 131 -3.44 -6.62 1.61
CA ILE A 131 -2.15 -6.17 2.15
C ILE A 131 -2.32 -5.51 3.53
N SER A 132 -1.33 -5.69 4.41
CA SER A 132 -1.23 -4.97 5.68
C SER A 132 0.18 -5.09 6.25
N CYS A 133 0.84 -3.98 6.52
CA CYS A 133 2.19 -3.96 7.07
C CYS A 133 2.24 -4.21 8.58
N ASN A 134 1.10 -4.10 9.25
CA ASN A 134 1.01 -4.18 10.71
C ASN A 134 0.08 -5.29 11.24
N PHE A 135 -0.57 -6.06 10.36
CA PHE A 135 -1.31 -7.25 10.81
C PHE A 135 -0.34 -8.41 11.01
N VAL A 136 -0.18 -8.83 12.26
CA VAL A 136 0.84 -9.82 12.68
C VAL A 136 0.20 -10.98 13.45
N LYS A 137 0.85 -12.15 13.36
CA LYS A 137 0.59 -13.30 14.23
C LYS A 137 1.88 -13.69 14.92
N ASP A 138 1.88 -13.74 16.25
CA ASP A 138 3.07 -14.03 17.05
C ASP A 138 4.29 -13.17 16.64
N GLY A 139 4.02 -11.89 16.26
CA GLY A 139 5.01 -10.94 15.79
C GLY A 139 5.46 -11.08 14.34
N ALA A 140 4.98 -12.08 13.60
CA ALA A 140 5.30 -12.25 12.19
C ALA A 140 4.16 -11.67 11.30
N PRO A 141 4.48 -11.02 10.16
CA PRO A 141 3.47 -10.53 9.23
C PRO A 141 2.55 -11.65 8.73
N VAL A 142 1.25 -11.39 8.67
CA VAL A 142 0.23 -12.34 8.18
C VAL A 142 -0.02 -12.14 6.68
N LEU A 143 -0.02 -10.89 6.23
CA LEU A 143 -0.21 -10.49 4.84
C LEU A 143 1.06 -9.84 4.30
N ALA A 144 1.14 -9.66 2.98
CA ALA A 144 2.18 -8.84 2.39
C ALA A 144 2.07 -7.40 2.91
N PRO A 145 3.17 -6.77 3.35
CA PRO A 145 3.13 -5.40 3.87
C PRO A 145 2.83 -4.37 2.78
N TYR A 146 3.24 -4.64 1.56
CA TYR A 146 3.05 -3.79 0.39
C TYR A 146 3.07 -4.62 -0.90
N ILE A 147 2.65 -3.97 -1.98
CA ILE A 147 2.76 -4.50 -3.35
C ILE A 147 3.35 -3.41 -4.23
N ILE A 148 4.26 -3.79 -5.13
CA ILE A 148 4.78 -2.90 -6.17
C ILE A 148 4.12 -3.23 -7.50
N LYS A 149 3.54 -2.22 -8.14
CA LYS A 149 3.05 -2.27 -9.52
C LYS A 149 3.95 -1.42 -10.40
N GLU A 150 4.17 -1.86 -11.64
CA GLU A 150 5.00 -1.14 -12.59
C GLU A 150 4.16 -0.65 -13.77
N PHE A 151 4.33 0.64 -14.12
CA PHE A 151 3.67 1.31 -15.22
C PHE A 151 4.71 2.08 -16.03
N ASP A 152 4.89 1.75 -17.30
CA ASP A 152 5.86 2.39 -18.20
C ASP A 152 7.30 2.44 -17.63
N GLY A 153 7.68 1.43 -16.82
CA GLY A 153 8.96 1.38 -16.11
C GLY A 153 8.99 2.14 -14.78
N VAL A 154 7.90 2.83 -14.41
CA VAL A 154 7.75 3.49 -13.11
C VAL A 154 7.15 2.51 -12.10
N LYS A 155 7.86 2.29 -11.00
CA LYS A 155 7.42 1.44 -9.90
C LYS A 155 6.68 2.25 -8.85
N VAL A 156 5.46 1.84 -8.54
CA VAL A 156 4.61 2.44 -7.50
C VAL A 156 4.31 1.39 -6.44
N ALA A 157 4.67 1.65 -5.21
CA ALA A 157 4.36 0.80 -4.07
C ALA A 157 3.02 1.21 -3.43
N PHE A 158 2.25 0.22 -3.03
CA PHE A 158 1.02 0.37 -2.25
C PHE A 158 1.26 -0.31 -0.91
N VAL A 159 1.26 0.45 0.19
CA VAL A 159 1.51 -0.01 1.56
C VAL A 159 0.18 -0.11 2.29
N GLY A 160 -0.20 -1.31 2.73
CA GLY A 160 -1.43 -1.52 3.51
C GLY A 160 -1.22 -1.17 4.98
N ILE A 161 -2.16 -0.42 5.57
CA ILE A 161 -2.09 0.03 6.97
C ILE A 161 -3.45 -0.17 7.62
N SER A 162 -3.51 -1.01 8.65
CA SER A 162 -4.76 -1.38 9.33
C SER A 162 -4.83 -0.76 10.72
N THR A 163 -6.02 -0.34 11.15
CA THR A 163 -6.17 0.28 12.46
C THR A 163 -5.88 -0.70 13.61
N PRO A 164 -4.99 -0.35 14.56
CA PRO A 164 -4.82 -1.13 15.79
C PRO A 164 -6.09 -1.24 16.63
N LYS A 165 -7.03 -0.30 16.44
CA LYS A 165 -8.34 -0.32 17.10
C LYS A 165 -9.17 -1.57 16.76
N THR A 166 -8.85 -2.26 15.68
CA THR A 166 -9.47 -3.53 15.26
C THR A 166 -9.58 -4.54 16.40
N ILE A 167 -8.59 -4.61 17.31
CA ILE A 167 -8.60 -5.50 18.47
C ILE A 167 -9.84 -5.28 19.37
N THR A 168 -10.33 -4.05 19.43
CA THR A 168 -11.48 -3.67 20.27
C THR A 168 -12.74 -3.35 19.48
N SER A 169 -12.61 -2.91 18.23
CA SER A 169 -13.74 -2.59 17.35
C SER A 169 -14.40 -3.84 16.77
N SER A 170 -13.62 -4.91 16.57
CA SER A 170 -14.16 -6.26 16.31
C SER A 170 -14.23 -7.06 17.62
N ALA A 171 -14.47 -8.36 17.54
CA ALA A 171 -14.54 -9.19 18.75
C ALA A 171 -13.14 -9.69 19.18
N PRO A 172 -12.61 -9.27 20.34
CA PRO A 172 -11.24 -9.60 20.77
C PRO A 172 -10.91 -11.11 20.74
N LYS A 173 -11.90 -11.96 20.98
CA LYS A 173 -11.74 -13.44 20.95
C LYS A 173 -11.24 -13.98 19.61
N TYR A 174 -11.43 -13.26 18.51
CA TYR A 174 -10.96 -13.69 17.18
C TYR A 174 -9.45 -13.54 17.00
N PHE A 175 -8.81 -12.76 17.89
CA PHE A 175 -7.37 -12.51 17.88
C PHE A 175 -6.61 -13.29 18.95
N GLN A 176 -7.33 -14.16 19.70
CA GLN A 176 -6.81 -14.89 20.85
C GLN A 176 -6.71 -16.40 20.56
N ASP A 177 -5.83 -17.07 21.31
CA ASP A 177 -5.78 -18.51 21.41
C ASP A 177 -6.89 -19.05 22.34
N GLU A 178 -6.95 -20.39 22.52
CA GLU A 178 -7.90 -21.06 23.40
C GLU A 178 -7.77 -20.70 24.89
N ASN A 179 -6.63 -20.13 25.28
CA ASN A 179 -6.33 -19.69 26.66
C ASN A 179 -6.65 -18.18 26.85
N GLY A 180 -7.07 -17.48 25.81
CA GLY A 180 -7.35 -16.04 25.85
C GLY A 180 -6.14 -15.15 25.66
N ASN A 181 -4.99 -15.70 25.26
CA ASN A 181 -3.81 -14.88 24.94
C ASN A 181 -3.92 -14.35 23.52
N PHE A 182 -3.63 -13.06 23.33
CA PHE A 182 -3.56 -12.48 22.00
C PHE A 182 -2.38 -13.06 21.22
N ILE A 183 -2.69 -13.71 20.10
CA ILE A 183 -1.72 -14.25 19.13
C ILE A 183 -1.71 -13.44 17.84
N TYR A 184 -2.77 -12.67 17.56
CA TYR A 184 -2.83 -11.70 16.48
C TYR A 184 -2.79 -10.28 17.04
N GLY A 185 -2.22 -9.36 16.27
CA GLY A 185 -2.14 -7.95 16.63
C GLY A 185 -1.95 -7.05 15.40
N PHE A 186 -2.00 -5.75 15.65
CA PHE A 186 -1.87 -4.70 14.63
C PHE A 186 -0.79 -3.68 15.00
N CYS A 187 0.29 -4.15 15.64
CA CYS A 187 1.36 -3.29 16.17
C CYS A 187 0.84 -2.20 17.11
N GLN A 188 -0.17 -2.55 17.91
CA GLN A 188 -0.78 -1.63 18.87
C GLN A 188 0.12 -1.40 20.08
N ASP A 189 0.31 -0.16 20.44
CA ASP A 189 0.87 0.30 21.71
C ASP A 189 0.25 1.65 22.09
N GLU A 190 0.46 2.11 23.32
CA GLU A 190 -0.11 3.37 23.83
C GLU A 190 0.51 4.62 23.18
N THR A 191 1.66 4.50 22.53
CA THR A 191 2.41 5.61 21.94
C THR A 191 2.24 5.72 20.43
N GLY A 192 1.84 4.62 19.76
CA GLY A 192 1.78 4.49 18.31
C GLY A 192 3.12 4.14 17.66
N GLU A 193 4.22 4.12 18.43
CA GLU A 193 5.58 3.90 17.89
C GLU A 193 5.72 2.57 17.15
N ALA A 194 5.06 1.51 17.63
CA ALA A 194 5.11 0.20 16.98
C ALA A 194 4.45 0.23 15.59
N LEU A 195 3.32 0.94 15.45
CA LEU A 195 2.67 1.13 14.15
C LEU A 195 3.54 1.98 13.22
N TYR A 196 4.06 3.11 13.72
CA TYR A 196 4.90 4.01 12.90
C TYR A 196 6.15 3.28 12.39
N ALA A 197 6.78 2.46 13.24
CA ALA A 197 7.94 1.67 12.86
C ALA A 197 7.59 0.61 11.80
N ALA A 198 6.43 -0.05 11.90
CA ALA A 198 5.98 -1.03 10.91
C ALA A 198 5.71 -0.36 9.54
N VAL A 199 5.05 0.80 9.55
CA VAL A 199 4.77 1.58 8.33
C VAL A 199 6.09 2.08 7.71
N GLN A 200 6.97 2.69 8.49
CA GLN A 200 8.26 3.19 7.98
C GLN A 200 9.09 2.06 7.38
N LYS A 201 9.11 0.90 8.05
CA LYS A 201 9.82 -0.26 7.52
C LYS A 201 9.27 -0.70 6.16
N ALA A 202 7.94 -0.73 5.98
CA ALA A 202 7.32 -1.11 4.72
C ALA A 202 7.66 -0.11 3.59
N ILE A 203 7.70 1.19 3.92
CA ILE A 203 8.11 2.25 2.98
C ILE A 203 9.58 2.06 2.58
N ASP A 204 10.46 1.86 3.56
CA ASP A 204 11.91 1.70 3.33
C ASP A 204 12.19 0.45 2.49
N ASP A 205 11.55 -0.68 2.81
CA ASP A 205 11.69 -1.94 2.06
C ASP A 205 11.22 -1.76 0.61
N ALA A 206 10.04 -1.16 0.38
CA ALA A 206 9.52 -0.91 -0.96
C ALA A 206 10.42 0.02 -1.77
N THR A 207 10.95 1.07 -1.13
CA THR A 207 11.90 2.00 -1.76
C THR A 207 13.21 1.30 -2.11
N ALA A 208 13.72 0.43 -1.22
CA ALA A 208 14.93 -0.37 -1.48
C ALA A 208 14.73 -1.37 -2.64
N GLU A 209 13.49 -1.83 -2.90
CA GLU A 209 13.12 -2.64 -4.07
C GLU A 209 12.92 -1.80 -5.34
N GLY A 210 13.12 -0.49 -5.24
CA GLY A 210 13.12 0.43 -6.37
C GLY A 210 11.77 1.11 -6.63
N ALA A 211 10.87 1.15 -5.66
CA ALA A 211 9.66 1.98 -5.77
C ALA A 211 10.06 3.45 -5.86
N GLN A 212 9.51 4.15 -6.85
CA GLN A 212 9.73 5.58 -7.08
C GLN A 212 8.64 6.43 -6.44
N TYR A 213 7.48 5.82 -6.22
CA TYR A 213 6.36 6.41 -5.49
C TYR A 213 5.80 5.41 -4.50
N VAL A 214 5.35 5.92 -3.35
CA VAL A 214 4.73 5.12 -2.29
C VAL A 214 3.36 5.70 -1.95
N ILE A 215 2.33 4.86 -2.04
CA ILE A 215 0.95 5.21 -1.71
C ILE A 215 0.54 4.43 -0.47
N GLY A 216 0.15 5.15 0.58
CA GLY A 216 -0.46 4.56 1.76
C GLY A 216 -1.92 4.20 1.48
N MET A 217 -2.27 2.93 1.63
CA MET A 217 -3.65 2.43 1.63
C MET A 217 -4.02 2.09 3.07
N ALA A 218 -4.76 2.97 3.71
CA ALA A 218 -4.99 2.88 5.14
C ALA A 218 -6.47 2.73 5.51
N HIS A 219 -6.68 2.16 6.68
CA HIS A 219 -7.97 2.14 7.35
C HIS A 219 -7.74 2.54 8.81
N LEU A 220 -7.53 3.83 9.06
CA LEU A 220 -7.11 4.37 10.36
C LEU A 220 -8.10 5.39 10.94
N GLY A 221 -8.67 6.22 10.08
CA GLY A 221 -9.54 7.31 10.47
C GLY A 221 -8.82 8.49 11.11
N ASN A 222 -9.62 9.50 11.50
CA ASN A 222 -9.13 10.75 12.06
C ASN A 222 -9.76 11.10 13.43
N GLU A 223 -10.63 10.26 13.96
CA GLU A 223 -11.34 10.51 15.20
C GLU A 223 -10.42 10.48 16.43
N ALA A 224 -10.80 11.24 17.45
CA ALA A 224 -9.98 11.39 18.65
C ALA A 224 -9.71 10.07 19.39
N GLU A 225 -10.66 9.14 19.33
CA GLU A 225 -10.51 7.80 19.91
C GLU A 225 -9.61 6.85 19.11
N CYS A 226 -9.25 7.20 17.88
CA CYS A 226 -8.29 6.45 17.08
C CYS A 226 -6.84 6.83 17.40
N LYS A 227 -6.61 7.89 18.15
CA LYS A 227 -5.25 8.28 18.56
C LYS A 227 -4.61 7.24 19.47
N PRO A 228 -3.30 7.02 19.34
CA PRO A 228 -2.31 7.70 18.49
C PRO A 228 -2.11 7.04 17.12
N TRP A 229 -3.15 6.46 16.53
CA TRP A 229 -3.08 5.65 15.31
C TRP A 229 -3.86 6.25 14.13
N THR A 230 -4.14 7.56 14.15
CA THR A 230 -4.83 8.22 13.04
C THR A 230 -3.91 8.38 11.82
N TYR A 231 -4.48 8.60 10.63
CA TYR A 231 -3.66 8.89 9.45
C TYR A 231 -2.79 10.14 9.66
N VAL A 232 -3.27 11.12 10.43
CA VAL A 232 -2.50 12.33 10.77
C VAL A 232 -1.27 11.99 11.59
N ASP A 233 -1.41 11.05 12.55
CA ASP A 233 -0.29 10.59 13.37
C ASP A 233 0.74 9.85 12.50
N ILE A 234 0.30 9.00 11.55
CA ILE A 234 1.20 8.32 10.61
C ILE A 234 1.97 9.32 9.75
N ILE A 235 1.28 10.27 9.12
CA ILE A 235 1.93 11.29 8.28
C ILE A 235 2.92 12.12 9.09
N GLY A 236 2.61 12.38 10.37
CA GLY A 236 3.49 13.16 11.26
C GLY A 236 4.73 12.39 11.74
N ASN A 237 4.71 11.06 11.72
CA ASN A 237 5.76 10.21 12.32
C ASN A 237 6.45 9.28 11.30
N THR A 238 6.12 9.37 10.01
CA THR A 238 6.76 8.63 8.93
C THR A 238 7.18 9.55 7.79
N THR A 239 8.03 9.06 6.91
CA THR A 239 8.49 9.80 5.73
C THR A 239 8.50 8.90 4.51
N GLY A 240 8.31 9.50 3.32
CA GLY A 240 8.40 8.78 2.04
C GLY A 240 7.07 8.26 1.50
N ILE A 241 5.93 8.69 2.05
CA ILE A 241 4.61 8.48 1.43
C ILE A 241 4.31 9.69 0.53
N ASP A 242 4.02 9.44 -0.75
CA ASP A 242 3.70 10.47 -1.74
C ASP A 242 2.21 10.79 -1.79
N ALA A 243 1.35 9.80 -1.55
CA ALA A 243 -0.09 9.96 -1.46
C ALA A 243 -0.69 9.02 -0.41
N TYR A 244 -1.83 9.40 0.14
CA TYR A 244 -2.48 8.67 1.23
C TYR A 244 -3.97 8.53 0.94
N LEU A 245 -4.47 7.32 1.03
CA LEU A 245 -5.88 6.97 0.95
C LEU A 245 -6.29 6.41 2.30
N ASP A 246 -7.38 6.87 2.88
CA ASP A 246 -7.82 6.40 4.20
C ASP A 246 -9.30 6.02 4.21
N GLY A 247 -9.72 5.34 5.25
CA GLY A 247 -11.08 4.93 5.55
C GLY A 247 -11.36 5.02 7.06
N HIS A 248 -12.37 4.27 7.55
CA HIS A 248 -12.77 4.11 8.94
C HIS A 248 -13.68 5.21 9.48
N SER A 249 -13.40 6.50 9.21
CA SER A 249 -14.19 7.62 9.74
C SER A 249 -15.47 7.91 8.96
N HIS A 250 -15.68 7.30 7.81
CA HIS A 250 -16.83 7.54 6.91
C HIS A 250 -16.99 9.02 6.48
N ASP A 251 -15.89 9.76 6.30
CA ASP A 251 -15.85 11.18 5.92
C ASP A 251 -16.00 11.40 4.41
#